data_d1cc6094b16dfbd9310cd47aa30de095
#
_entry.id   d1cc6094b16dfbd9310cd47aa30de095
#
_cell.length_a   1.000
_cell.length_b   1.000
_cell.length_c   1.000
_cell.angle_alpha   90.00
_cell.angle_beta   90.00
_cell.angle_gamma   90.00
#
_symmetry.space_group_name_H-M   'P 1'
#
loop_
_entity.id
_entity.type
_entity.pdbx_description
1 polymer ?
#
loop_
_entity_poly.entity_id
_entity_poly.type
_entity_poly.pdbx_seq_one_letter_code
_entity_poly.pdbx_strand_id
1 'polypeptide(L)'
;MDRSIRMHRLNDEATIRSVVDAVRAEPNGEMVSIQRRIAAFEAEYRMNSEEMRARVDRGELAPTRIVETWLMALRVRDEVASVKARAR
;
A
#
# COMPACT_ATOMS: atom_id res chain seq x y z
N MET A 1 26.01 3.67 -8.06
CA MET A 1 26.19 3.00 -6.91
C MET A 1 25.11 3.22 -5.96
N ASP A 2 24.90 4.38 -5.60
CA ASP A 2 23.95 4.67 -4.57
C ASP A 2 22.53 4.46 -4.95
N ARG A 3 22.28 4.27 -6.21
CA ARG A 3 20.92 4.07 -6.67
C ARG A 3 20.28 2.84 -6.09
N SER A 4 21.05 1.78 -5.97
CA SER A 4 20.51 0.57 -5.39
C SER A 4 20.05 0.80 -3.97
N ILE A 5 20.83 1.54 -3.24
CA ILE A 5 20.51 1.81 -1.85
C ILE A 5 19.26 2.64 -1.75
N ARG A 6 19.11 3.59 -2.65
CA ARG A 6 17.92 4.40 -2.65
C ARG A 6 16.67 3.59 -2.92
N MET A 7 16.79 2.64 -3.80
CA MET A 7 15.63 1.83 -4.11
C MET A 7 15.19 1.02 -2.91
N HIS A 8 16.14 0.61 -2.09
CA HIS A 8 15.76 -0.09 -0.88
C HIS A 8 14.94 0.80 0.04
N ARG A 9 15.23 2.08 0.01
CA ARG A 9 14.54 3.00 0.89
C ARG A 9 13.12 3.28 0.49
N LEU A 10 12.72 2.85 -0.69
CA LEU A 10 11.34 3.03 -1.09
C LEU A 10 10.37 2.35 -0.15
N ASN A 11 10.86 1.43 0.67
CA ASN A 11 10.01 0.74 1.62
C ASN A 11 10.19 1.25 3.03
N ASP A 12 10.89 2.37 3.20
CA ASP A 12 11.10 2.95 4.52
C ASP A 12 9.84 3.61 5.03
N GLU A 13 9.79 3.78 6.33
CA GLU A 13 8.71 4.51 6.94
C GLU A 13 8.61 5.92 6.38
N ALA A 14 9.75 6.53 6.09
CA ALA A 14 9.74 7.88 5.55
C ALA A 14 9.02 7.93 4.21
N THR A 15 9.23 6.93 3.36
CA THR A 15 8.56 6.86 2.09
C THR A 15 7.06 6.67 2.28
N ILE A 16 6.69 5.81 3.21
CA ILE A 16 5.29 5.55 3.48
C ILE A 16 4.61 6.80 4.01
N ARG A 17 5.26 7.48 4.92
CA ARG A 17 4.72 8.70 5.49
C ARG A 17 4.55 9.76 4.40
N SER A 18 5.49 9.81 3.48
CA SER A 18 5.44 10.74 2.38
C SER A 18 4.23 10.48 1.50
N VAL A 19 3.93 9.21 1.26
CA VAL A 19 2.77 8.83 0.47
C VAL A 19 1.48 9.25 1.19
N VAL A 20 1.42 9.01 2.49
CA VAL A 20 0.25 9.38 3.26
C VAL A 20 0.04 10.90 3.22
N ASP A 21 1.11 11.66 3.35
CA ASP A 21 1.00 13.11 3.30
C ASP A 21 0.54 13.59 1.95
N ALA A 22 1.06 12.98 0.89
CA ALA A 22 0.64 13.35 -0.46
C ALA A 22 -0.82 13.06 -0.68
N VAL A 23 -1.30 11.92 -0.18
CA VAL A 23 -2.70 11.55 -0.33
C VAL A 23 -3.59 12.54 0.40
N ARG A 24 -3.17 13.00 1.56
CA ARG A 24 -3.95 13.98 2.29
C ARG A 24 -4.01 15.31 1.57
N ALA A 25 -2.91 15.68 0.92
CA ALA A 25 -2.85 16.94 0.19
C ALA A 25 -3.71 16.91 -1.06
N GLU A 26 -3.73 15.75 -1.72
CA GLU A 26 -4.51 15.60 -2.96
C GLU A 26 -5.32 14.34 -2.90
N PRO A 27 -6.36 14.36 -2.09
CA PRO A 27 -7.09 13.14 -1.79
C PRO A 27 -7.66 12.40 -2.99
N ASN A 28 -8.12 13.13 -4.00
CA ASN A 28 -8.74 12.45 -5.12
C ASN A 28 -7.75 11.78 -6.03
N GLY A 29 -6.68 12.47 -6.39
CA GLY A 29 -5.70 11.94 -7.31
C GLY A 29 -4.89 10.81 -6.71
N GLU A 30 -4.41 11.03 -5.49
CA GLU A 30 -3.55 10.02 -4.86
C GLU A 30 -4.31 8.79 -4.46
N MET A 31 -5.56 8.95 -4.04
CA MET A 31 -6.37 7.79 -3.70
C MET A 31 -6.60 6.92 -4.93
N VAL A 32 -6.84 7.53 -6.09
CA VAL A 32 -7.01 6.77 -7.30
C VAL A 32 -5.73 6.01 -7.63
N SER A 33 -4.58 6.64 -7.45
CA SER A 33 -3.31 5.98 -7.69
C SER A 33 -3.12 4.78 -6.79
N ILE A 34 -3.45 4.93 -5.51
CA ILE A 34 -3.33 3.83 -4.56
C ILE A 34 -4.26 2.71 -4.94
N GLN A 35 -5.48 3.01 -5.32
CA GLN A 35 -6.44 1.98 -5.70
C GLN A 35 -6.00 1.25 -6.94
N ARG A 36 -5.41 1.95 -7.90
CA ARG A 36 -4.88 1.31 -9.09
C ARG A 36 -3.74 0.36 -8.75
N ARG A 37 -2.89 0.77 -7.83
CA ARG A 37 -1.77 -0.06 -7.42
C ARG A 37 -2.28 -1.33 -6.74
N ILE A 38 -3.27 -1.19 -5.89
CA ILE A 38 -3.87 -2.35 -5.24
C ILE A 38 -4.48 -3.28 -6.28
N ALA A 39 -5.20 -2.71 -7.24
CA ALA A 39 -5.81 -3.53 -8.28
C ALA A 39 -4.76 -4.28 -9.09
N ALA A 40 -3.62 -3.64 -9.33
CA ALA A 40 -2.55 -4.30 -10.07
C ALA A 40 -1.99 -5.48 -9.29
N PHE A 41 -1.82 -5.34 -7.98
CA PHE A 41 -1.37 -6.46 -7.15
C PHE A 41 -2.40 -7.58 -7.19
N GLU A 42 -3.67 -7.24 -7.08
CA GLU A 42 -4.71 -8.26 -7.08
C GLU A 42 -4.73 -9.01 -8.41
N ALA A 43 -4.54 -8.30 -9.49
CA ALA A 43 -4.52 -8.93 -10.81
C ALA A 43 -3.31 -9.84 -10.96
N GLU A 44 -2.16 -9.38 -10.48
CA GLU A 44 -0.93 -10.13 -10.62
C GLU A 44 -0.98 -11.41 -9.81
N TYR A 45 -1.50 -11.35 -8.60
CA TYR A 45 -1.56 -12.49 -7.71
C TYR A 45 -2.85 -13.29 -7.87
N ARG A 46 -3.77 -12.79 -8.66
CA ARG A 46 -5.05 -13.46 -8.94
C ARG A 46 -5.81 -13.77 -7.67
N MET A 47 -5.82 -12.79 -6.77
CA MET A 47 -6.60 -12.90 -5.54
C MET A 47 -6.90 -11.50 -5.07
N ASN A 48 -7.99 -11.35 -4.33
CA ASN A 48 -8.30 -10.02 -3.79
C ASN A 48 -7.50 -9.79 -2.52
N SER A 49 -7.55 -8.55 -2.04
CA SER A 49 -6.72 -8.16 -0.90
C SER A 49 -7.12 -8.89 0.37
N GLU A 50 -8.38 -9.15 0.56
CA GLU A 50 -8.82 -9.86 1.75
C GLU A 50 -8.29 -11.28 1.77
N GLU A 51 -8.31 -11.92 0.62
CA GLU A 51 -7.78 -13.27 0.52
C GLU A 51 -6.28 -13.27 0.76
N MET A 52 -5.59 -12.25 0.23
CA MET A 52 -4.16 -12.14 0.47
C MET A 52 -3.86 -12.03 1.96
N ARG A 53 -4.59 -11.17 2.65
CA ARG A 53 -4.39 -11.01 4.09
C ARG A 53 -4.63 -12.32 4.84
N ALA A 54 -5.69 -13.02 4.48
CA ALA A 54 -6.00 -14.28 5.15
C ALA A 54 -4.91 -15.31 4.93
N ARG A 55 -4.36 -15.35 3.73
CA ARG A 55 -3.29 -16.31 3.43
C ARG A 55 -2.02 -15.98 4.17
N VAL A 56 -1.70 -14.69 4.29
CA VAL A 56 -0.54 -14.28 5.06
C VAL A 56 -0.72 -14.66 6.53
N ASP A 57 -1.90 -14.41 7.07
CA ASP A 57 -2.19 -14.74 8.46
C ASP A 57 -2.07 -16.23 8.74
N ARG A 58 -2.45 -17.05 7.78
CA ARG A 58 -2.38 -18.50 7.96
C ARG A 58 -1.02 -19.07 7.61
N GLY A 59 -0.09 -18.23 7.19
CA GLY A 59 1.22 -18.69 6.80
C GLY A 59 1.25 -19.35 5.44
N GLU A 60 0.21 -19.19 4.66
CA GLU A 60 0.13 -19.78 3.32
C GLU A 60 0.77 -18.93 2.26
N LEU A 61 1.00 -17.66 2.56
CA LEU A 61 1.61 -16.75 1.62
C LEU A 61 2.73 -16.01 2.36
N ALA A 62 3.94 -16.14 1.85
CA ALA A 62 5.09 -15.53 2.49
C ALA A 62 5.00 -14.00 2.37
N PRO A 63 5.34 -13.26 3.43
CA PRO A 63 5.31 -11.80 3.38
C PRO A 63 6.54 -11.27 2.66
N THR A 64 6.61 -11.50 1.37
CA THR A 64 7.70 -11.00 0.55
C THR A 64 7.61 -9.49 0.49
N ARG A 65 8.65 -8.89 -0.08
CA ARG A 65 8.66 -7.45 -0.22
C ARG A 65 7.47 -6.94 -1.01
N ILE A 66 7.07 -7.66 -2.03
CA ILE A 66 5.92 -7.25 -2.83
C ILE A 66 4.65 -7.34 -2.01
N VAL A 67 4.48 -8.41 -1.27
CA VAL A 67 3.31 -8.58 -0.42
C VAL A 67 3.29 -7.50 0.65
N GLU A 68 4.43 -7.17 1.22
CA GLU A 68 4.50 -6.12 2.22
C GLU A 68 4.14 -4.76 1.63
N THR A 69 4.56 -4.51 0.40
CA THR A 69 4.20 -3.28 -0.26
C THR A 69 2.69 -3.22 -0.49
N TRP A 70 2.10 -4.34 -0.86
CA TRP A 70 0.67 -4.43 -1.03
C TRP A 70 -0.06 -4.14 0.28
N LEU A 71 0.40 -4.78 1.37
CA LEU A 71 -0.20 -4.54 2.68
C LEU A 71 -0.10 -3.08 3.08
N MET A 72 1.00 -2.46 2.73
CA MET A 72 1.20 -1.07 3.06
C MET A 72 0.25 -0.16 2.26
N ALA A 73 0.04 -0.49 1.00
CA ALA A 73 -0.91 0.25 0.19
C ALA A 73 -2.32 0.16 0.78
N LEU A 74 -2.67 -1.01 1.28
CA LEU A 74 -3.97 -1.20 1.92
C LEU A 74 -4.08 -0.36 3.19
N ARG A 75 -3.01 -0.31 3.95
CA ARG A 75 -3.01 0.47 5.17
C ARG A 75 -3.18 1.95 4.88
N VAL A 76 -2.48 2.45 3.86
CA VAL A 76 -2.62 3.84 3.49
C VAL A 76 -4.05 4.13 3.03
N ARG A 77 -4.62 3.25 2.22
CA ARG A 77 -5.99 3.42 1.76
C ARG A 77 -6.95 3.51 2.94
N ASP A 78 -6.79 2.60 3.89
CA ASP A 78 -7.69 2.56 5.03
C ASP A 78 -7.52 3.80 5.90
N GLU A 79 -6.29 4.26 6.04
CA GLU A 79 -6.02 5.46 6.82
C GLU A 79 -6.68 6.68 6.20
N VAL A 80 -6.56 6.84 4.90
CA VAL A 80 -7.16 7.96 4.21
C VAL A 80 -8.68 7.91 4.30
N ALA A 81 -9.23 6.72 4.13
CA ALA A 81 -10.68 6.57 4.22
C ALA A 81 -11.17 6.94 5.62
N SER A 82 -10.39 6.57 6.63
CA SER A 82 -10.75 6.88 8.01
C SER A 82 -10.71 8.38 8.26
N VAL A 83 -9.70 9.06 7.74
CA VAL A 83 -9.59 10.51 7.90
C VAL A 83 -10.74 11.21 7.21
N LYS A 84 -11.08 10.77 6.01
CA LYS A 84 -12.20 11.37 5.27
C LYS A 84 -13.50 11.17 6.01
N ALA A 85 -13.71 9.99 6.58
CA ALA A 85 -14.93 9.72 7.30
C ALA A 85 -15.07 10.63 8.51
N ARG A 86 -13.95 10.93 9.17
CA ARG A 86 -13.98 11.80 10.33
C ARG A 86 -14.19 13.26 9.97
N ALA A 87 -13.81 13.64 8.78
CA ALA A 87 -13.89 15.02 8.37
C ALA A 87 -15.32 15.46 8.09
N ARG A 88 -16.28 14.54 8.07
CA ARG A 88 -17.68 14.89 7.83
C ARG A 88 -18.43 15.22 9.12
#